data_90fb9cc33be6f8116341306ab3141c6a
#
_entry.id   90fb9cc33be6f8116341306ab3141c6a
#
_cell.length_a   1.000
_cell.length_b   1.000
_cell.length_c   1.000
_cell.angle_alpha   90.00
_cell.angle_beta   90.00
_cell.angle_gamma   90.00
#
_symmetry.space_group_name_H-M   'P 1'
#
loop_
_entity.id
_entity.type
_entity.pdbx_description
1 polymer ?
#
loop_
_entity_poly.entity_id
_entity_poly.type
_entity_poly.pdbx_seq_one_letter_code
_entity_poly.pdbx_strand_id
1 'polypeptide(L)' 'MNREEILEMLENRQFKELREVLENTHPVDIAELLEEPDDKKIIIVFSMLDKDEAAEVFTEMNNDAREVLLN' A
#
# COMPACT_ATOMS: atom_id res chain seq x y z
N MET A 1 -10.05 -1.64 -8.90
CA MET A 1 -10.16 -2.58 -7.78
C MET A 1 -10.36 -1.82 -6.49
N ASN A 2 -11.21 -2.32 -5.61
CA ASN A 2 -11.52 -1.59 -4.40
C ASN A 2 -10.64 -2.01 -3.22
N ARG A 3 -10.74 -1.25 -2.17
CA ARG A 3 -9.94 -1.44 -0.96
C ARG A 3 -10.16 -2.80 -0.31
N GLU A 4 -11.42 -3.26 -0.26
CA GLU A 4 -11.74 -4.54 0.36
C GLU A 4 -11.06 -5.71 -0.35
N GLU A 5 -11.01 -5.67 -1.67
CA GLU A 5 -10.36 -6.71 -2.44
C GLU A 5 -8.87 -6.76 -2.17
N ILE A 6 -8.24 -5.59 -2.04
CA ILE A 6 -6.81 -5.51 -1.75
C ILE A 6 -6.51 -6.04 -0.36
N LEU A 7 -7.33 -5.67 0.63
CA LEU A 7 -7.16 -6.18 1.99
C LEU A 7 -7.38 -7.68 2.08
N GLU A 8 -8.32 -8.19 1.31
CA GLU A 8 -8.57 -9.62 1.24
C GLU A 8 -7.37 -10.36 0.65
N MET A 9 -6.76 -9.82 -0.40
CA MET A 9 -5.55 -10.40 -0.98
C MET A 9 -4.40 -10.45 0.02
N LEU A 10 -4.27 -9.41 0.85
CA LEU A 10 -3.28 -9.38 1.91
C LEU A 10 -3.50 -10.49 2.92
N GLU A 11 -4.75 -10.66 3.38
CA GLU A 11 -5.08 -11.68 4.36
C GLU A 11 -4.86 -13.09 3.82
N ASN A 12 -5.15 -13.29 2.55
CA ASN A 12 -5.00 -14.59 1.89
C ASN A 12 -3.57 -14.81 1.38
N ARG A 13 -2.67 -13.87 1.61
CA ARG A 13 -1.28 -13.94 1.19
C ARG A 13 -1.10 -14.12 -0.31
N GLN A 14 -1.99 -13.52 -1.09
CA GLN A 14 -1.92 -13.52 -2.54
C GLN A 14 -1.00 -12.40 -3.02
N PHE A 15 0.26 -12.46 -2.62
CA PHE A 15 1.19 -11.34 -2.81
C PHE A 15 1.55 -11.08 -4.27
N LYS A 16 1.66 -12.11 -5.07
CA LYS A 16 1.97 -11.93 -6.49
C LYS A 16 0.85 -11.19 -7.20
N GLU A 17 -0.38 -11.60 -6.96
CA GLU A 17 -1.55 -10.94 -7.54
C GLU A 17 -1.71 -9.53 -7.03
N LEU A 18 -1.47 -9.33 -5.73
CA LEU A 18 -1.55 -8.02 -5.12
C LEU A 18 -0.53 -7.06 -5.73
N ARG A 19 0.68 -7.54 -5.97
CA ARG A 19 1.71 -6.71 -6.59
C ARG A 19 1.28 -6.25 -7.98
N GLU A 20 0.70 -7.14 -8.77
CA GLU A 20 0.20 -6.78 -10.10
C GLU A 20 -0.90 -5.72 -10.02
N VAL A 21 -1.79 -5.84 -9.05
CA VAL A 21 -2.85 -4.86 -8.83
C VAL A 21 -2.26 -3.51 -8.47
N LEU A 22 -1.29 -3.49 -7.57
CA LEU A 22 -0.67 -2.25 -7.13
C LEU A 22 0.10 -1.55 -8.25
N GLU A 23 0.73 -2.32 -9.14
CA GLU A 23 1.42 -1.76 -10.30
C GLU A 23 0.48 -1.02 -11.25
N ASN A 24 -0.79 -1.39 -11.25
CA ASN A 24 -1.81 -0.79 -12.10
C ASN A 24 -2.71 0.20 -11.35
N THR A 25 -2.33 0.58 -10.13
CA THR A 25 -3.11 1.49 -9.30
C THR A 25 -2.35 2.81 -9.17
N HIS A 26 -3.07 3.92 -9.23
CA HIS A 26 -2.45 5.23 -9.08
C HIS A 26 -1.89 5.42 -7.66
N PRO A 27 -0.74 6.10 -7.54
CA PRO A 27 -0.14 6.34 -6.21
C PRO A 27 -1.07 7.01 -5.20
N VAL A 28 -1.92 7.92 -5.65
CA VAL A 28 -2.90 8.57 -4.77
C VAL A 28 -3.87 7.55 -4.17
N ASP A 29 -4.32 6.62 -5.00
CA ASP A 29 -5.25 5.58 -4.54
C ASP A 29 -4.58 4.61 -3.59
N ILE A 30 -3.31 4.28 -3.83
CA ILE A 30 -2.54 3.44 -2.91
C ILE A 30 -2.37 4.16 -1.58
N ALA A 31 -2.05 5.46 -1.60
CA ALA A 31 -1.90 6.24 -0.38
C ALA A 31 -3.19 6.27 0.43
N GLU A 32 -4.34 6.41 -0.22
CA GLU A 32 -5.64 6.35 0.47
C GLU A 32 -5.87 5.00 1.10
N LEU A 33 -5.46 3.93 0.42
CA LEU A 33 -5.56 2.58 0.95
C LEU A 33 -4.78 2.43 2.25
N LEU A 34 -3.68 3.15 2.38
CA LEU A 34 -2.78 3.05 3.53
C LEU A 34 -3.17 3.96 4.71
N GLU A 35 -4.32 4.60 4.67
CA GLU A 35 -4.75 5.46 5.76
C GLU A 35 -5.28 4.72 6.99
N GLU A 36 -5.95 3.59 6.80
CA GLU A 36 -6.64 2.90 7.88
C GLU A 36 -6.12 1.52 8.30
N PRO A 37 -5.37 0.79 7.46
CA PRO A 37 -4.93 -0.54 7.88
C PRO A 37 -3.94 -0.48 9.03
N ASP A 38 -3.73 -1.62 9.68
CA ASP A 38 -2.76 -1.70 10.77
C ASP A 38 -1.33 -1.53 10.24
N ASP A 39 -0.41 -1.31 11.16
CA ASP A 39 0.99 -1.02 10.83
C ASP A 39 1.64 -2.09 9.97
N LYS A 40 1.36 -3.37 10.24
CA LYS A 40 1.92 -4.46 9.47
C LYS A 40 1.47 -4.42 8.02
N LYS A 41 0.19 -4.13 7.79
CA LYS A 41 -0.35 -4.07 6.44
C LYS A 41 0.23 -2.91 5.65
N ILE A 42 0.42 -1.77 6.32
CA ILE A 42 1.06 -0.61 5.69
C ILE A 42 2.47 -0.99 5.23
N ILE A 43 3.24 -1.62 6.09
CA ILE A 43 4.62 -2.01 5.77
C ILE A 43 4.65 -3.01 4.61
N ILE A 44 3.78 -4.02 4.65
CA ILE A 44 3.75 -5.04 3.61
C ILE A 44 3.41 -4.44 2.25
N VAL A 45 2.35 -3.63 2.18
CA VAL A 45 1.94 -3.02 0.92
C VAL A 45 3.04 -2.11 0.38
N PHE A 46 3.60 -1.26 1.23
CA PHE A 46 4.63 -0.33 0.80
C PHE A 46 5.87 -1.06 0.28
N SER A 47 6.23 -2.17 0.92
CA SER A 47 7.40 -2.97 0.52
C SER A 47 7.24 -3.62 -0.85
N MET A 48 6.02 -3.74 -1.34
CA MET A 48 5.75 -4.32 -2.66
C MET A 48 5.88 -3.34 -3.81
N LEU A 49 5.96 -2.04 -3.50
CA LEU A 49 6.05 -1.01 -4.52
C LEU A 49 7.48 -0.90 -5.04
N ASP A 50 7.61 -0.60 -6.35
CA ASP A 50 8.93 -0.32 -6.86
C ASP A 50 9.40 1.05 -6.34
N LYS A 51 10.66 1.38 -6.56
CA LYS A 51 11.29 2.57 -6.02
C LYS A 51 10.56 3.86 -6.40
N ASP A 52 10.23 4.00 -7.68
CA ASP A 52 9.60 5.22 -8.17
C ASP A 52 8.17 5.35 -7.67
N GLU A 53 7.44 4.26 -7.68
CA GLU A 53 6.06 4.26 -7.19
C GLU A 53 6.02 4.50 -5.68
N ALA A 54 6.94 3.88 -4.94
CA ALA A 54 7.02 4.06 -3.50
C ALA A 54 7.25 5.53 -3.15
N ALA A 55 8.11 6.22 -3.88
CA ALA A 55 8.37 7.64 -3.65
C ALA A 55 7.12 8.48 -3.85
N GLU A 56 6.37 8.20 -4.92
CA GLU A 56 5.13 8.93 -5.20
C GLU A 56 4.05 8.65 -4.15
N VAL A 57 3.91 7.38 -3.75
CA VAL A 57 2.94 6.99 -2.74
C VAL A 57 3.28 7.67 -1.40
N PHE A 58 4.55 7.67 -1.03
CA PHE A 58 4.99 8.29 0.22
C PHE A 58 4.62 9.77 0.26
N THR A 59 4.78 10.47 -0.86
CA THR A 59 4.43 11.89 -0.96
C THR A 59 2.94 12.13 -0.71
N GLU A 60 2.10 11.19 -1.13
CA GLU A 60 0.64 11.31 -0.99
C GLU A 60 0.09 10.75 0.32
N MET A 61 0.91 10.04 1.10
CA MET A 61 0.47 9.44 2.36
C MET A 61 0.24 10.50 3.45
N ASN A 62 -0.67 10.18 4.38
CA ASN A 62 -0.86 11.06 5.53
C ASN A 62 0.30 10.89 6.53
N ASN A 63 0.41 11.80 7.49
CA ASN A 63 1.52 11.80 8.42
C ASN A 63 1.57 10.56 9.31
N ASP A 64 0.43 10.07 9.75
CA ASP A 64 0.38 8.90 10.61
C ASP A 64 0.93 7.66 9.90
N ALA A 65 0.54 7.47 8.64
CA ALA A 65 1.01 6.35 7.86
C ALA A 65 2.52 6.46 7.56
N ARG A 66 3.00 7.68 7.29
CA ARG A 66 4.43 7.91 7.07
C ARG A 66 5.25 7.55 8.30
N GLU A 67 4.75 7.89 9.49
CA GLU A 67 5.44 7.58 10.73
C GLU A 67 5.67 6.09 10.91
N VAL A 68 4.70 5.28 10.51
CA VAL A 68 4.82 3.82 10.58
C VAL A 68 6.04 3.36 9.78
N LEU A 69 6.26 3.94 8.60
CA LEU A 69 7.37 3.56 7.73
C LEU A 69 8.72 4.08 8.22
N LEU A 70 8.72 5.19 8.97
CA LEU A 70 9.94 5.82 9.45
C LEU A 70 10.42 5.27 10.81
N ASN A 71 9.60 4.52 11.46
CA ASN A 71 9.94 3.85 12.71
C ASN A 71 10.41 2.42 12.42
#